data_a32e38a4886ab5a42b35561126fa32cb
#
_entry.id   a32e38a4886ab5a42b35561126fa32cb
#
_cell.length_a   1.000
_cell.length_b   1.000
_cell.length_c   1.000
_cell.angle_alpha   90.00
_cell.angle_beta   90.00
_cell.angle_gamma   90.00
#
_symmetry.space_group_name_H-M   'P 1'
#
loop_
_entity.id
_entity.type
_entity.pdbx_description
1 polymer ?
#
loop_
_entity_poly.entity_id
_entity_poly.type
_entity_poly.pdbx_seq_one_letter_code
_entity_poly.pdbx_strand_id
1 'polypeptide(L)'
;YLTQEELADGADKNVTPACTARTTENIDVRSKAAKERAAVIYIQADDTEYKDCKFLSSQDTVYTGDAQEVSYFKNCVIEGTTDYICGDGNPVFDECTLSMYSYSDMEAVASYIVASKAKGKHGYIFNNCKIVTTSSTGLKATSKNILARAWGAGTVTWLNTEVESANMIDPVAYKDMNAKVKDAHYYEYNTHTPDGTAVDTSARAEGVTILTAEDAAKIDIKALHTAGEWIVDKEATAEEAGSKHKECTVCGHVMEEAVIDKLTPPTPDP
;
A
#
# COMPACT_ATOMS: atom_id res chain seq x y z
N TYR A 1 -1.06 -23.50 -8.74
CA TYR A 1 -2.43 -23.66 -9.25
C TYR A 1 -2.81 -25.13 -9.05
N LEU A 2 -3.87 -25.37 -8.27
CA LEU A 2 -4.47 -26.68 -8.15
C LEU A 2 -5.31 -26.96 -9.39
N THR A 3 -5.26 -28.18 -9.89
CA THR A 3 -6.15 -28.64 -10.94
C THR A 3 -7.57 -28.82 -10.40
N GLN A 4 -8.57 -28.85 -11.27
CA GLN A 4 -9.95 -29.11 -10.86
C GLN A 4 -10.12 -30.47 -10.17
N GLU A 5 -9.35 -31.44 -10.56
CA GLU A 5 -9.34 -32.78 -9.98
C GLU A 5 -8.77 -32.77 -8.56
N GLU A 6 -7.64 -32.08 -8.34
CA GLU A 6 -7.05 -31.89 -7.03
C GLU A 6 -7.98 -31.12 -6.06
N LEU A 7 -8.71 -30.14 -6.57
CA LEU A 7 -9.71 -29.41 -5.80
C LEU A 7 -10.90 -30.27 -5.43
N ALA A 8 -11.36 -31.13 -6.35
CA ALA A 8 -12.48 -32.07 -6.13
C ALA A 8 -12.13 -33.13 -5.09
N ASP A 9 -10.89 -33.60 -5.08
CA ASP A 9 -10.39 -34.57 -4.08
C ASP A 9 -10.11 -33.98 -2.70
N GLY A 10 -10.27 -32.65 -2.54
CA GLY A 10 -9.99 -31.99 -1.28
C GLY A 10 -8.51 -32.03 -0.91
N ALA A 11 -7.62 -32.04 -1.90
CA ALA A 11 -6.17 -32.05 -1.71
C ALA A 11 -5.67 -30.85 -0.91
N ASP A 12 -6.39 -29.71 -0.99
CA ASP A 12 -6.23 -28.59 -0.07
C ASP A 12 -7.51 -28.41 0.77
N LYS A 13 -7.43 -28.72 2.05
CA LYS A 13 -8.55 -28.59 2.99
C LYS A 13 -9.01 -27.14 3.19
N ASN A 14 -8.22 -26.16 2.73
CA ASN A 14 -8.57 -24.75 2.78
C ASN A 14 -9.28 -24.29 1.50
N VAL A 15 -9.37 -25.14 0.48
CA VAL A 15 -10.05 -24.83 -0.77
C VAL A 15 -11.45 -25.40 -0.75
N THR A 16 -12.44 -24.53 -0.75
CA THR A 16 -13.85 -24.92 -0.77
C THR A 16 -14.32 -25.27 -2.20
N PRO A 17 -15.42 -26.02 -2.34
CA PRO A 17 -16.04 -26.25 -3.66
C PRO A 17 -16.31 -24.96 -4.45
N ALA A 18 -16.55 -23.85 -3.75
CA ALA A 18 -16.72 -22.54 -4.36
C ALA A 18 -15.42 -22.02 -5.00
N CYS A 19 -14.26 -22.36 -4.43
CA CYS A 19 -12.97 -22.05 -5.08
C CYS A 19 -12.74 -22.87 -6.35
N THR A 20 -13.21 -24.10 -6.41
CA THR A 20 -13.19 -24.90 -7.64
C THR A 20 -13.93 -24.18 -8.77
N ALA A 21 -15.06 -23.57 -8.46
CA ALA A 21 -15.85 -22.82 -9.43
C ALA A 21 -15.15 -21.53 -9.94
N ARG A 22 -14.16 -21.01 -9.23
CA ARG A 22 -13.35 -19.87 -9.71
C ARG A 22 -12.54 -20.19 -10.95
N THR A 23 -12.21 -21.45 -11.17
CA THR A 23 -11.47 -21.89 -12.36
C THR A 23 -12.35 -21.92 -13.60
N THR A 24 -13.66 -21.78 -13.42
CA THR A 24 -14.63 -21.70 -14.50
C THR A 24 -14.89 -20.23 -14.80
N GLU A 25 -14.46 -19.51 -15.55
CA GLU A 25 -14.67 -18.15 -16.05
C GLU A 25 -15.90 -17.38 -15.48
N ASN A 26 -16.51 -17.88 -14.41
CA ASN A 26 -17.72 -17.32 -13.81
C ASN A 26 -17.40 -16.44 -12.60
N ILE A 27 -17.45 -15.15 -12.81
CA ILE A 27 -17.19 -14.10 -11.81
C ILE A 27 -18.15 -14.21 -10.61
N ASP A 28 -19.42 -14.56 -10.82
CA ASP A 28 -20.40 -14.62 -9.74
C ASP A 28 -20.10 -15.70 -8.72
N VAL A 29 -19.58 -16.80 -9.18
CA VAL A 29 -19.11 -17.88 -8.30
C VAL A 29 -17.84 -17.47 -7.57
N ARG A 30 -16.96 -16.76 -8.24
CA ARG A 30 -15.77 -16.18 -7.64
C ARG A 30 -16.12 -15.27 -6.47
N SER A 31 -17.14 -14.45 -6.56
CA SER A 31 -17.51 -13.52 -5.50
C SER A 31 -17.87 -14.23 -4.19
N LYS A 32 -18.57 -15.36 -4.26
CA LYS A 32 -18.91 -16.16 -3.06
C LYS A 32 -17.72 -16.85 -2.43
N ALA A 33 -16.71 -17.19 -3.22
CA ALA A 33 -15.50 -17.85 -2.79
C ALA A 33 -14.39 -16.86 -2.37
N ALA A 34 -14.58 -15.57 -2.56
CA ALA A 34 -13.58 -14.55 -2.32
C ALA A 34 -13.19 -14.34 -0.84
N LYS A 35 -13.78 -15.08 0.08
CA LYS A 35 -13.40 -15.14 1.50
C LYS A 35 -12.21 -16.07 1.76
N GLU A 36 -11.78 -16.81 0.76
CA GLU A 36 -10.63 -17.70 0.87
C GLU A 36 -9.33 -16.88 0.74
N ARG A 37 -8.35 -17.29 1.55
CA ARG A 37 -7.00 -16.72 1.48
C ARG A 37 -6.36 -17.10 0.16
N ALA A 38 -5.80 -16.13 -0.52
CA ALA A 38 -5.13 -16.34 -1.80
C ALA A 38 -4.01 -15.32 -1.97
N ALA A 39 -2.96 -15.45 -1.15
CA ALA A 39 -1.80 -14.58 -1.23
C ALA A 39 -1.14 -14.69 -2.61
N VAL A 40 -0.94 -13.55 -3.25
CA VAL A 40 -0.13 -13.43 -4.47
C VAL A 40 1.33 -13.45 -4.11
N ILE A 41 1.66 -12.81 -2.99
CA ILE A 41 3.02 -12.77 -2.47
C ILE A 41 3.01 -12.91 -0.94
N TYR A 42 3.90 -13.74 -0.44
CA TYR A 42 4.27 -13.83 0.95
C TYR A 42 5.74 -13.47 1.10
N ILE A 43 6.01 -12.33 1.75
CA ILE A 43 7.34 -11.76 1.86
C ILE A 43 7.96 -12.26 3.16
N GLN A 44 9.11 -12.91 3.06
CA GLN A 44 9.93 -13.40 4.16
C GLN A 44 11.41 -13.01 3.97
N ALA A 45 11.64 -11.89 3.32
CA ALA A 45 12.96 -11.35 3.06
C ALA A 45 13.00 -9.86 3.37
N ASP A 46 14.08 -9.41 3.99
CA ASP A 46 14.34 -7.99 4.23
C ASP A 46 14.81 -7.27 2.96
N ASP A 47 14.68 -5.95 2.93
CA ASP A 47 15.13 -5.05 1.86
C ASP A 47 14.61 -5.46 0.46
N THR A 48 13.34 -5.82 0.37
CA THR A 48 12.71 -6.14 -0.90
C THR A 48 12.01 -4.94 -1.50
N GLU A 49 12.14 -4.75 -2.82
CA GLU A 49 11.52 -3.64 -3.54
C GLU A 49 10.73 -4.13 -4.76
N TYR A 50 9.56 -3.52 -4.95
CA TYR A 50 8.63 -3.82 -6.04
C TYR A 50 8.22 -2.52 -6.72
N LYS A 51 8.43 -2.43 -8.03
CA LYS A 51 8.06 -1.25 -8.82
C LYS A 51 7.19 -1.64 -10.00
N ASP A 52 6.14 -0.85 -10.25
CA ASP A 52 5.23 -1.01 -11.39
C ASP A 52 4.59 -2.41 -11.49
N CYS A 53 4.40 -3.08 -10.33
CA CYS A 53 3.85 -4.42 -10.25
C CYS A 53 2.34 -4.41 -10.00
N LYS A 54 1.68 -5.53 -10.33
CA LYS A 54 0.27 -5.76 -10.02
C LYS A 54 0.10 -7.02 -9.19
N PHE A 55 -0.48 -6.88 -8.00
CA PHE A 55 -0.82 -7.95 -7.07
C PHE A 55 -2.35 -8.02 -6.98
N LEU A 56 -2.95 -8.98 -7.67
CA LEU A 56 -4.40 -9.03 -7.87
C LEU A 56 -4.96 -10.32 -7.28
N SER A 57 -5.69 -10.22 -6.19
CA SER A 57 -6.37 -11.36 -5.55
C SER A 57 -7.59 -10.90 -4.75
N SER A 58 -7.96 -11.63 -3.73
CA SER A 58 -9.13 -11.37 -2.89
C SER A 58 -8.75 -11.12 -1.44
N GLN A 59 -8.46 -12.16 -0.67
CA GLN A 59 -8.05 -12.04 0.73
C GLN A 59 -6.54 -12.28 0.85
N ASP A 60 -5.87 -11.53 1.73
CA ASP A 60 -4.45 -11.66 2.04
C ASP A 60 -3.53 -11.51 0.80
N THR A 61 -3.86 -10.65 -0.15
CA THR A 61 -3.15 -10.51 -1.44
C THR A 61 -1.66 -10.29 -1.27
N VAL A 62 -1.26 -9.33 -0.41
CA VAL A 62 0.12 -9.08 -0.02
C VAL A 62 0.26 -9.42 1.46
N TYR A 63 0.99 -10.49 1.75
CA TYR A 63 1.28 -10.93 3.11
C TYR A 63 2.74 -10.63 3.45
N THR A 64 2.98 -9.79 4.47
CA THR A 64 4.33 -9.47 4.99
C THR A 64 4.64 -10.36 6.18
N GLY A 65 5.80 -11.03 6.17
CA GLY A 65 6.05 -12.15 7.06
C GLY A 65 6.54 -11.79 8.45
N ASP A 66 7.69 -11.17 8.56
CA ASP A 66 8.41 -10.97 9.81
C ASP A 66 8.47 -9.50 10.25
N ALA A 67 8.44 -9.26 11.55
CA ALA A 67 8.49 -7.93 12.16
C ALA A 67 9.80 -7.15 11.89
N GLN A 68 10.83 -7.80 11.44
CA GLN A 68 12.12 -7.17 11.10
C GLN A 68 12.23 -6.84 9.60
N GLU A 69 11.40 -7.43 8.76
CA GLU A 69 11.47 -7.25 7.32
C GLU A 69 10.92 -5.89 6.90
N VAL A 70 11.65 -5.22 6.00
CA VAL A 70 11.23 -4.01 5.32
C VAL A 70 10.99 -4.34 3.85
N SER A 71 9.90 -3.87 3.30
CA SER A 71 9.60 -3.98 1.88
C SER A 71 9.08 -2.66 1.34
N TYR A 72 9.42 -2.33 0.11
CA TYR A 72 9.03 -1.09 -0.53
C TYR A 72 8.30 -1.35 -1.84
N PHE A 73 7.14 -0.71 -1.98
CA PHE A 73 6.27 -0.83 -3.16
C PHE A 73 6.11 0.55 -3.79
N LYS A 74 6.58 0.72 -5.01
CA LYS A 74 6.45 1.96 -5.77
C LYS A 74 5.53 1.78 -6.97
N ASN A 75 4.52 2.65 -7.10
CA ASN A 75 3.61 2.66 -8.25
C ASN A 75 3.00 1.28 -8.57
N CYS A 76 2.69 0.51 -7.53
CA CYS A 76 2.08 -0.81 -7.66
C CYS A 76 0.56 -0.73 -7.59
N VAL A 77 -0.11 -1.72 -8.18
CA VAL A 77 -1.55 -1.94 -8.02
C VAL A 77 -1.75 -3.15 -7.12
N ILE A 78 -2.42 -2.95 -5.98
CA ILE A 78 -2.79 -4.01 -5.06
C ILE A 78 -4.31 -4.09 -4.98
N GLU A 79 -4.85 -5.26 -5.29
CA GLU A 79 -6.30 -5.49 -5.38
C GLU A 79 -6.74 -6.53 -4.37
N GLY A 80 -7.88 -6.29 -3.74
CA GLY A 80 -8.48 -7.28 -2.85
C GLY A 80 -9.81 -6.86 -2.23
N THR A 81 -10.27 -7.72 -1.34
CA THR A 81 -11.55 -7.56 -0.63
C THR A 81 -11.37 -7.52 0.88
N THR A 82 -10.59 -8.44 1.45
CA THR A 82 -10.46 -8.57 2.91
C THR A 82 -9.00 -8.72 3.28
N ASP A 83 -8.52 -7.81 4.17
CA ASP A 83 -7.16 -7.86 4.69
C ASP A 83 -6.12 -8.06 3.59
N TYR A 84 -6.40 -7.47 2.42
CA TYR A 84 -5.60 -7.78 1.25
C TYR A 84 -4.16 -7.26 1.31
N ILE A 85 -3.85 -6.49 2.36
CA ILE A 85 -2.51 -6.17 2.80
C ILE A 85 -2.42 -6.53 4.29
N CYS A 86 -1.62 -7.54 4.65
CA CYS A 86 -1.61 -8.04 6.02
C CYS A 86 -0.25 -8.59 6.44
N GLY A 87 -0.08 -8.82 7.75
CA GLY A 87 1.10 -9.46 8.32
C GLY A 87 1.85 -8.65 9.38
N ASP A 88 3.10 -9.04 9.64
CA ASP A 88 3.95 -8.50 10.71
C ASP A 88 5.09 -7.59 10.20
N GLY A 89 5.38 -7.58 8.90
CA GLY A 89 6.46 -6.82 8.29
C GLY A 89 6.23 -5.31 8.32
N ASN A 90 7.19 -4.57 7.79
CA ASN A 90 7.18 -3.10 7.74
C ASN A 90 7.18 -2.62 6.28
N PRO A 91 6.08 -2.78 5.55
CA PRO A 91 6.00 -2.34 4.17
C PRO A 91 5.78 -0.84 4.05
N VAL A 92 6.37 -0.24 3.04
CA VAL A 92 6.06 1.09 2.55
C VAL A 92 5.40 0.97 1.19
N PHE A 93 4.22 1.55 1.05
CA PHE A 93 3.51 1.70 -0.21
C PHE A 93 3.56 3.16 -0.62
N ASP A 94 4.25 3.45 -1.71
CA ASP A 94 4.44 4.80 -2.21
C ASP A 94 3.83 4.94 -3.61
N GLU A 95 2.93 5.91 -3.77
CA GLU A 95 2.18 6.15 -5.01
C GLU A 95 1.44 4.91 -5.55
N CYS A 96 1.06 3.99 -4.66
CA CYS A 96 0.35 2.77 -5.04
C CYS A 96 -1.14 3.00 -5.21
N THR A 97 -1.76 2.21 -6.10
CA THR A 97 -3.22 2.13 -6.23
C THR A 97 -3.75 0.93 -5.47
N LEU A 98 -4.61 1.20 -4.49
CA LEU A 98 -5.28 0.20 -3.66
C LEU A 98 -6.69 0.02 -4.19
N SER A 99 -6.92 -1.08 -4.90
CA SER A 99 -8.19 -1.36 -5.55
C SER A 99 -9.06 -2.27 -4.69
N MET A 100 -10.22 -1.77 -4.32
CA MET A 100 -11.17 -2.50 -3.50
C MET A 100 -12.36 -2.97 -4.31
N TYR A 101 -12.84 -4.16 -4.02
CA TYR A 101 -14.09 -4.66 -4.57
C TYR A 101 -14.86 -5.51 -3.56
N SER A 102 -16.16 -5.68 -3.78
CA SER A 102 -17.01 -6.53 -2.96
C SER A 102 -16.89 -7.99 -3.38
N TYR A 103 -17.25 -8.89 -2.48
CA TYR A 103 -17.37 -10.32 -2.78
C TYR A 103 -18.47 -10.58 -3.81
N SER A 104 -19.49 -9.75 -3.82
CA SER A 104 -20.66 -9.85 -4.69
C SER A 104 -21.20 -8.46 -4.97
N ASP A 105 -21.70 -8.23 -6.16
CA ASP A 105 -22.48 -7.07 -6.52
C ASP A 105 -23.88 -7.06 -5.87
N MET A 106 -24.32 -8.18 -5.31
CA MET A 106 -25.60 -8.32 -4.62
C MET A 106 -25.52 -8.06 -3.11
N GLU A 107 -24.34 -8.08 -2.51
CA GLU A 107 -24.14 -7.90 -1.06
C GLU A 107 -23.23 -6.71 -0.78
N ALA A 108 -23.73 -5.76 -0.01
CA ALA A 108 -22.92 -4.67 0.51
C ALA A 108 -22.03 -5.17 1.66
N VAL A 109 -20.87 -5.68 1.32
CA VAL A 109 -19.88 -6.17 2.30
C VAL A 109 -18.74 -5.17 2.36
N ALA A 110 -18.38 -4.73 3.57
CA ALA A 110 -17.23 -3.86 3.77
C ALA A 110 -15.94 -4.56 3.38
N SER A 111 -15.13 -3.93 2.55
CA SER A 111 -13.76 -4.35 2.32
C SER A 111 -12.85 -3.84 3.43
N TYR A 112 -11.81 -4.60 3.72
CA TYR A 112 -10.78 -4.25 4.68
C TYR A 112 -9.44 -4.17 3.95
N ILE A 113 -8.81 -3.00 3.96
CA ILE A 113 -7.54 -2.82 3.26
C ILE A 113 -6.43 -3.51 4.03
N VAL A 114 -6.24 -3.11 5.28
CA VAL A 114 -5.10 -3.55 6.09
C VAL A 114 -5.53 -4.37 7.30
N ALA A 115 -4.79 -5.44 7.57
CA ALA A 115 -4.79 -6.13 8.85
C ALA A 115 -3.35 -6.29 9.34
N SER A 116 -2.84 -5.33 10.12
CA SER A 116 -1.46 -5.32 10.61
C SER A 116 -1.35 -5.88 12.01
N LYS A 117 -0.26 -6.65 12.25
CA LYS A 117 0.24 -6.96 13.58
C LYS A 117 1.61 -6.28 13.83
N ALA A 118 2.13 -5.56 12.87
CA ALA A 118 3.46 -5.00 12.85
C ALA A 118 3.73 -4.13 14.08
N LYS A 119 4.59 -4.58 14.97
CA LYS A 119 5.06 -3.86 16.16
C LYS A 119 6.52 -3.42 16.05
N GLY A 120 7.18 -3.83 14.97
CA GLY A 120 8.57 -3.49 14.70
C GLY A 120 8.72 -2.16 13.97
N LYS A 121 9.93 -1.69 13.86
CA LYS A 121 10.36 -0.52 13.05
C LYS A 121 9.27 0.57 12.91
N HIS A 122 8.81 0.82 11.67
CA HIS A 122 7.81 1.86 11.36
C HIS A 122 6.39 1.31 11.11
N GLY A 123 6.22 -0.01 11.08
CA GLY A 123 4.94 -0.61 10.70
C GLY A 123 4.60 -0.39 9.22
N TYR A 124 3.33 -0.28 8.90
CA TYR A 124 2.83 -0.05 7.54
C TYR A 124 2.76 1.44 7.25
N ILE A 125 3.36 1.88 6.15
CA ILE A 125 3.26 3.27 5.68
C ILE A 125 2.65 3.28 4.27
N PHE A 126 1.61 4.09 4.09
CA PHE A 126 0.99 4.39 2.81
C PHE A 126 1.22 5.87 2.52
N ASN A 127 2.00 6.17 1.47
CA ASN A 127 2.32 7.53 1.09
C ASN A 127 1.83 7.84 -0.33
N ASN A 128 1.09 8.92 -0.49
CA ASN A 128 0.52 9.34 -1.78
C ASN A 128 -0.27 8.23 -2.50
N CYS A 129 -0.85 7.30 -1.75
CA CYS A 129 -1.61 6.19 -2.31
C CYS A 129 -3.01 6.63 -2.76
N LYS A 130 -3.56 5.92 -3.75
CA LYS A 130 -4.93 6.10 -4.22
C LYS A 130 -5.77 4.90 -3.84
N ILE A 131 -6.94 5.14 -3.27
CA ILE A 131 -7.92 4.11 -2.97
C ILE A 131 -9.07 4.22 -3.97
N VAL A 132 -9.29 3.16 -4.74
CA VAL A 132 -10.30 3.10 -5.80
C VAL A 132 -11.21 1.90 -5.63
N THR A 133 -12.39 1.95 -6.26
CA THR A 133 -13.38 0.87 -6.21
C THR A 133 -13.41 0.02 -7.48
N THR A 134 -12.57 0.33 -8.46
CA THR A 134 -12.51 -0.40 -9.73
C THR A 134 -11.51 -1.54 -9.63
N SER A 135 -11.96 -2.77 -9.83
CA SER A 135 -11.12 -3.96 -9.84
C SER A 135 -10.87 -4.50 -11.25
N SER A 136 -9.85 -5.35 -11.37
CA SER A 136 -9.55 -6.09 -12.61
C SER A 136 -10.68 -7.02 -13.04
N THR A 137 -11.59 -7.36 -12.13
CA THR A 137 -12.72 -8.27 -12.38
C THR A 137 -13.98 -7.54 -12.82
N GLY A 138 -13.98 -6.22 -12.80
CA GLY A 138 -15.17 -5.41 -13.05
C GLY A 138 -16.14 -5.30 -11.85
N LEU A 139 -15.92 -6.07 -10.78
CA LEU A 139 -16.67 -5.91 -9.53
C LEU A 139 -16.21 -4.64 -8.82
N LYS A 140 -17.13 -3.94 -8.19
CA LYS A 140 -16.85 -2.72 -7.42
C LYS A 140 -17.17 -2.92 -5.97
N ALA A 141 -16.50 -2.19 -5.09
CA ALA A 141 -16.91 -2.08 -3.71
C ALA A 141 -18.27 -1.37 -3.64
N THR A 142 -19.25 -2.01 -3.01
CA THR A 142 -20.64 -1.52 -2.92
C THR A 142 -20.96 -0.92 -1.56
N SER A 143 -20.07 -1.02 -0.60
CA SER A 143 -20.23 -0.51 0.76
C SER A 143 -19.04 0.33 1.19
N LYS A 144 -19.19 0.99 2.32
CA LYS A 144 -18.11 1.75 2.95
C LYS A 144 -17.00 0.81 3.41
N ASN A 145 -15.77 1.21 3.18
CA ASN A 145 -14.58 0.40 3.37
C ASN A 145 -13.80 0.83 4.60
N ILE A 146 -13.03 -0.08 5.13
CA ILE A 146 -12.24 0.09 6.35
C ILE A 146 -10.77 0.20 5.96
N LEU A 147 -10.11 1.27 6.39
CA LEU A 147 -8.69 1.49 6.12
C LEU A 147 -7.82 0.44 6.81
N ALA A 148 -8.09 0.17 8.09
CA ALA A 148 -7.38 -0.88 8.81
C ALA A 148 -8.22 -1.51 9.90
N ARG A 149 -7.91 -2.79 10.23
CA ARG A 149 -8.41 -3.45 11.43
C ARG A 149 -7.28 -4.06 12.26
N ALA A 150 -7.45 -4.05 13.57
CA ALA A 150 -6.41 -4.40 14.52
C ALA A 150 -6.28 -5.93 14.64
N TRP A 151 -5.55 -6.58 13.71
CA TRP A 151 -5.20 -7.99 13.85
C TRP A 151 -4.27 -8.19 15.06
N GLY A 152 -3.30 -7.29 15.26
CA GLY A 152 -2.56 -7.08 16.49
C GLY A 152 -2.54 -5.60 16.83
N ALA A 153 -1.85 -5.21 17.90
CA ALA A 153 -1.61 -3.81 18.24
C ALA A 153 -0.48 -3.23 17.37
N GLY A 154 -0.67 -3.26 16.05
CA GLY A 154 0.32 -2.85 15.07
C GLY A 154 0.27 -1.36 14.77
N THR A 155 1.23 -0.91 13.94
CA THR A 155 1.34 0.47 13.46
C THR A 155 0.91 0.55 11.99
N VAL A 156 0.06 1.51 11.66
CA VAL A 156 -0.35 1.84 10.28
C VAL A 156 -0.43 3.36 10.13
N THR A 157 0.23 3.88 9.13
CA THR A 157 0.30 5.31 8.84
C THR A 157 -0.17 5.59 7.41
N TRP A 158 -1.16 6.46 7.28
CA TRP A 158 -1.69 6.95 6.01
C TRP A 158 -1.27 8.39 5.79
N LEU A 159 -0.57 8.68 4.70
CA LEU A 159 -0.08 10.01 4.33
C LEU A 159 -0.58 10.40 2.95
N ASN A 160 -1.24 11.53 2.84
CA ASN A 160 -1.70 12.10 1.56
C ASN A 160 -2.50 11.09 0.72
N THR A 161 -3.47 10.43 1.32
CA THR A 161 -4.25 9.39 0.66
C THR A 161 -5.37 9.99 -0.18
N GLU A 162 -5.34 9.76 -1.49
CA GLU A 162 -6.45 10.09 -2.38
C GLU A 162 -7.50 8.98 -2.35
N VAL A 163 -8.77 9.33 -2.11
CA VAL A 163 -9.90 8.40 -2.19
C VAL A 163 -10.82 8.81 -3.34
N GLU A 164 -11.25 7.85 -4.16
CA GLU A 164 -12.11 8.11 -5.33
C GLU A 164 -13.37 8.91 -4.98
N SER A 165 -13.89 8.73 -3.76
CA SER A 165 -15.04 9.45 -3.22
C SER A 165 -14.99 9.45 -1.69
N ALA A 166 -15.35 10.55 -1.05
CA ALA A 166 -15.41 10.66 0.41
C ALA A 166 -16.33 9.60 1.05
N ASN A 167 -17.38 9.20 0.34
CA ASN A 167 -18.36 8.23 0.85
C ASN A 167 -17.90 6.76 0.78
N MET A 168 -16.78 6.47 0.13
CA MET A 168 -16.30 5.09 0.00
C MET A 168 -15.63 4.56 1.28
N ILE A 169 -15.21 5.44 2.16
CA ILE A 169 -14.61 5.07 3.44
C ILE A 169 -15.67 5.19 4.54
N ASP A 170 -15.75 4.18 5.40
CA ASP A 170 -16.57 4.25 6.62
C ASP A 170 -16.07 5.42 7.49
N PRO A 171 -16.95 6.25 8.04
CA PRO A 171 -16.53 7.37 8.88
C PRO A 171 -15.64 6.95 10.07
N VAL A 172 -15.88 5.75 10.63
CA VAL A 172 -15.04 5.16 11.68
C VAL A 172 -13.67 4.74 11.14
N ALA A 173 -13.59 4.29 9.90
CA ALA A 173 -12.42 3.88 9.11
C ALA A 173 -11.54 2.78 9.70
N TYR A 174 -11.61 2.51 10.98
CA TYR A 174 -10.77 1.53 11.68
C TYR A 174 -11.63 0.63 12.58
N LYS A 175 -11.30 -0.66 12.66
CA LYS A 175 -12.08 -1.63 13.44
C LYS A 175 -11.22 -2.54 14.31
N ASP A 176 -11.78 -2.91 15.44
CA ASP A 176 -11.26 -4.00 16.28
C ASP A 176 -11.24 -5.32 15.51
N MET A 177 -10.27 -6.16 15.81
CA MET A 177 -10.21 -7.54 15.39
C MET A 177 -9.74 -8.41 16.55
N ASN A 178 -8.53 -8.92 16.57
CA ASN A 178 -7.96 -9.63 17.71
C ASN A 178 -7.35 -8.68 18.76
N ALA A 179 -7.09 -7.44 18.38
CA ALA A 179 -6.72 -6.35 19.28
C ALA A 179 -7.75 -5.21 19.18
N LYS A 180 -7.64 -4.22 20.03
CA LYS A 180 -8.45 -3.01 20.00
C LYS A 180 -7.75 -1.93 19.21
N VAL A 181 -8.52 -1.12 18.46
CA VAL A 181 -7.98 0.04 17.73
C VAL A 181 -7.23 0.99 18.66
N LYS A 182 -7.77 1.24 19.86
CA LYS A 182 -7.14 2.12 20.85
C LYS A 182 -5.80 1.61 21.41
N ASP A 183 -5.49 0.34 21.24
CA ASP A 183 -4.23 -0.28 21.66
C ASP A 183 -3.24 -0.39 20.48
N ALA A 184 -3.68 -0.04 19.28
CA ALA A 184 -2.87 0.05 18.07
C ALA A 184 -2.35 1.48 17.86
N HIS A 185 -1.41 1.65 16.93
CA HIS A 185 -0.81 2.94 16.59
C HIS A 185 -1.22 3.33 15.16
N TYR A 186 -2.42 3.91 15.03
CA TYR A 186 -2.97 4.30 13.74
C TYR A 186 -2.89 5.81 13.57
N TYR A 187 -2.28 6.22 12.45
CA TYR A 187 -2.02 7.61 12.10
C TYR A 187 -2.59 7.90 10.72
N GLU A 188 -3.18 9.08 10.57
CA GLU A 188 -3.75 9.54 9.30
C GLU A 188 -3.44 11.03 9.10
N TYR A 189 -3.01 11.39 7.88
CA TYR A 189 -2.78 12.76 7.48
C TYR A 189 -3.26 13.00 6.05
N ASN A 190 -4.05 14.07 5.85
CA ASN A 190 -4.45 14.59 4.54
C ASN A 190 -5.11 13.54 3.63
N THR A 191 -6.13 12.85 4.13
CA THR A 191 -7.01 12.05 3.26
C THR A 191 -7.95 12.99 2.50
N HIS A 192 -7.98 12.89 1.17
CA HIS A 192 -8.68 13.82 0.31
C HIS A 192 -9.26 13.14 -0.93
N THR A 193 -10.22 13.79 -1.59
CA THR A 193 -10.77 13.39 -2.89
C THR A 193 -9.90 13.93 -4.04
N PRO A 194 -10.09 13.49 -5.31
CA PRO A 194 -9.25 13.90 -6.44
C PRO A 194 -9.24 15.41 -6.72
N ASP A 195 -10.25 16.13 -6.28
CA ASP A 195 -10.32 17.60 -6.38
C ASP A 195 -9.61 18.31 -5.21
N GLY A 196 -8.97 17.56 -4.31
CA GLY A 196 -8.27 18.08 -3.14
C GLY A 196 -9.17 18.37 -1.92
N THR A 197 -10.46 18.05 -1.98
CA THR A 197 -11.36 18.25 -0.84
C THR A 197 -11.02 17.26 0.27
N ALA A 198 -10.75 17.77 1.47
CA ALA A 198 -10.43 16.95 2.63
C ALA A 198 -11.61 16.06 3.04
N VAL A 199 -11.34 14.80 3.36
CA VAL A 199 -12.32 13.89 3.95
C VAL A 199 -12.50 14.21 5.43
N ASP A 200 -13.75 14.22 5.90
CA ASP A 200 -14.05 14.42 7.32
C ASP A 200 -13.55 13.22 8.15
N THR A 201 -12.60 13.49 9.03
CA THR A 201 -11.98 12.51 9.92
C THR A 201 -12.49 12.58 11.36
N SER A 202 -13.48 13.43 11.65
CA SER A 202 -13.98 13.66 13.01
C SER A 202 -14.62 12.44 13.67
N ALA A 203 -15.10 11.49 12.87
CA ALA A 203 -15.74 10.25 13.33
C ALA A 203 -14.79 9.04 13.34
N ARG A 204 -13.48 9.23 13.21
CA ARG A 204 -12.51 8.11 13.28
C ARG A 204 -12.59 7.39 14.62
N ALA A 205 -12.27 6.09 14.61
CA ALA A 205 -12.28 5.28 15.81
C ALA A 205 -11.41 5.87 16.92
N GLU A 206 -11.82 5.66 18.17
CA GLU A 206 -11.05 6.07 19.35
C GLU A 206 -9.62 5.45 19.29
N GLY A 207 -8.60 6.27 19.53
CA GLY A 207 -7.20 5.88 19.51
C GLY A 207 -6.48 6.16 18.18
N VAL A 208 -7.21 6.56 17.14
CA VAL A 208 -6.60 7.03 15.89
C VAL A 208 -6.09 8.46 16.06
N THR A 209 -4.86 8.70 15.61
CA THR A 209 -4.23 10.02 15.65
C THR A 209 -4.27 10.67 14.27
N ILE A 210 -4.96 11.81 14.16
CA ILE A 210 -4.87 12.65 12.98
C ILE A 210 -3.65 13.55 13.13
N LEU A 211 -2.66 13.35 12.26
CA LEU A 211 -1.40 14.06 12.30
C LEU A 211 -1.54 15.51 11.82
N THR A 212 -0.72 16.38 12.41
CA THR A 212 -0.48 17.71 11.86
C THR A 212 0.46 17.64 10.65
N ALA A 213 0.51 18.69 9.82
CA ALA A 213 1.47 18.77 8.73
C ALA A 213 2.93 18.67 9.22
N GLU A 214 3.22 19.24 10.38
CA GLU A 214 4.55 19.18 11.01
C GLU A 214 4.92 17.75 11.42
N ASP A 215 3.99 17.00 12.01
CA ASP A 215 4.26 15.62 12.43
C ASP A 215 4.34 14.67 11.22
N ALA A 216 3.50 14.85 10.22
CA ALA A 216 3.58 14.09 8.97
C ALA A 216 4.92 14.31 8.23
N ALA A 217 5.43 15.53 8.23
CA ALA A 217 6.72 15.87 7.60
C ALA A 217 7.95 15.24 8.31
N LYS A 218 7.78 14.77 9.54
CA LYS A 218 8.86 14.06 10.29
C LYS A 218 9.00 12.58 9.86
N ILE A 219 8.02 12.06 9.12
CA ILE A 219 8.03 10.66 8.65
C ILE A 219 8.88 10.60 7.39
N ASP A 220 10.12 10.19 7.54
CA ASP A 220 11.09 10.10 6.45
C ASP A 220 11.05 8.74 5.78
N ILE A 221 10.32 8.63 4.66
CA ILE A 221 10.29 7.41 3.84
C ILE A 221 11.55 7.25 2.97
N LYS A 222 12.34 8.32 2.77
CA LYS A 222 13.56 8.28 1.96
C LYS A 222 14.66 7.45 2.63
N ALA A 223 14.69 7.41 3.96
CA ALA A 223 15.65 6.60 4.72
C ALA A 223 15.50 5.08 4.48
N LEU A 224 14.43 4.67 3.79
CA LEU A 224 14.13 3.26 3.48
C LEU A 224 14.64 2.83 2.10
N HIS A 225 15.31 3.72 1.36
CA HIS A 225 15.80 3.46 0.01
C HIS A 225 17.32 3.29 -0.02
N THR A 226 17.81 2.51 -0.99
CA THR A 226 19.24 2.36 -1.26
C THR A 226 19.67 3.39 -2.31
N ALA A 227 20.51 4.35 -1.90
CA ALA A 227 21.00 5.38 -2.81
C ALA A 227 21.93 4.80 -3.90
N GLY A 228 21.65 5.17 -5.14
CA GLY A 228 22.54 4.95 -6.28
C GLY A 228 23.65 5.99 -6.39
N GLU A 229 24.36 5.94 -7.50
CA GLU A 229 25.37 6.93 -7.87
C GLU A 229 24.72 8.25 -8.31
N TRP A 230 25.53 9.30 -8.36
CA TRP A 230 25.09 10.59 -8.88
C TRP A 230 24.78 10.52 -10.38
N ILE A 231 23.61 10.97 -10.77
CA ILE A 231 23.16 11.14 -12.16
C ILE A 231 23.21 12.63 -12.46
N VAL A 232 23.93 13.03 -13.52
CA VAL A 232 24.00 14.42 -13.93
C VAL A 232 22.79 14.74 -14.81
N ASP A 233 21.96 15.69 -14.36
CA ASP A 233 20.80 16.18 -15.10
C ASP A 233 21.17 17.29 -16.07
N LYS A 234 22.08 18.15 -15.63
CA LYS A 234 22.60 19.28 -16.38
C LYS A 234 24.07 19.50 -16.06
N GLU A 235 24.89 19.52 -17.08
CA GLU A 235 26.30 19.84 -16.93
C GLU A 235 26.49 21.32 -16.56
N ALA A 236 27.49 21.60 -15.71
CA ALA A 236 27.86 22.98 -15.41
C ALA A 236 28.67 23.59 -16.55
N THR A 237 28.47 24.89 -16.81
CA THR A 237 29.27 25.70 -17.73
C THR A 237 29.96 26.84 -16.96
N ALA A 238 30.75 27.67 -17.64
CA ALA A 238 31.31 28.87 -17.03
C ALA A 238 30.22 29.91 -16.68
N GLU A 239 29.07 29.85 -17.34
CA GLU A 239 27.98 30.82 -17.22
C GLU A 239 26.83 30.32 -16.34
N GLU A 240 26.60 29.01 -16.34
CA GLU A 240 25.49 28.39 -15.61
C GLU A 240 25.95 27.22 -14.74
N ALA A 241 25.35 27.12 -13.55
CA ALA A 241 25.50 25.94 -12.68
C ALA A 241 24.78 24.73 -13.29
N GLY A 242 25.31 23.56 -13.05
CA GLY A 242 24.67 22.28 -13.37
C GLY A 242 23.81 21.75 -12.23
N SER A 243 23.17 20.62 -12.47
CA SER A 243 22.40 19.88 -11.48
C SER A 243 22.62 18.38 -11.59
N LYS A 244 22.52 17.70 -10.47
CA LYS A 244 22.60 16.24 -10.38
C LYS A 244 21.69 15.75 -9.28
N HIS A 245 21.26 14.49 -9.40
CA HIS A 245 20.51 13.82 -8.34
C HIS A 245 21.03 12.42 -8.06
N LYS A 246 20.63 11.85 -6.93
CA LYS A 246 20.70 10.42 -6.68
C LYS A 246 19.29 9.85 -6.63
N GLU A 247 19.12 8.69 -7.18
CA GLU A 247 17.88 7.93 -7.07
C GLU A 247 18.10 6.58 -6.42
N CYS A 248 17.04 5.99 -5.90
CA CYS A 248 17.05 4.62 -5.42
C CYS A 248 17.37 3.68 -6.59
N THR A 249 18.32 2.78 -6.39
CA THR A 249 18.78 1.85 -7.43
C THR A 249 17.71 0.89 -7.93
N VAL A 250 16.61 0.73 -7.17
CA VAL A 250 15.55 -0.22 -7.49
C VAL A 250 14.27 0.48 -7.97
N CYS A 251 13.79 1.50 -7.25
CA CYS A 251 12.50 2.13 -7.58
C CYS A 251 12.61 3.47 -8.30
N GLY A 252 13.83 4.07 -8.43
CA GLY A 252 14.05 5.36 -9.06
C GLY A 252 13.49 6.54 -8.25
N HIS A 253 13.22 6.35 -6.95
CA HIS A 253 12.84 7.47 -6.09
C HIS A 253 14.01 8.45 -5.95
N VAL A 254 13.78 9.75 -6.22
CA VAL A 254 14.83 10.78 -6.08
C VAL A 254 15.11 10.99 -4.59
N MET A 255 16.32 10.65 -4.17
CA MET A 255 16.74 10.68 -2.77
C MET A 255 17.49 11.94 -2.39
N GLU A 256 18.27 12.49 -3.32
CA GLU A 256 19.13 13.62 -3.09
C GLU A 256 19.28 14.45 -4.37
N GLU A 257 19.24 15.76 -4.26
CA GLU A 257 19.51 16.69 -5.35
C GLU A 257 20.66 17.60 -4.96
N ALA A 258 21.55 17.93 -5.91
CA ALA A 258 22.67 18.82 -5.68
C ALA A 258 22.96 19.68 -6.90
N VAL A 259 23.49 20.85 -6.62
CA VAL A 259 24.00 21.77 -7.64
C VAL A 259 25.45 21.39 -7.97
N ILE A 260 25.80 21.46 -9.25
CA ILE A 260 27.18 21.38 -9.72
C ILE A 260 27.63 22.82 -9.95
N ASP A 261 28.65 23.23 -9.21
CA ASP A 261 29.16 24.60 -9.31
C ASP A 261 29.65 24.96 -10.73
N LYS A 262 29.54 26.23 -11.09
CA LYS A 262 30.04 26.74 -12.37
C LYS A 262 31.52 26.44 -12.57
N LEU A 263 31.89 26.14 -13.80
CA LEU A 263 33.30 25.95 -14.17
C LEU A 263 34.07 27.25 -13.99
N THR A 264 35.17 27.21 -13.26
CA THR A 264 36.11 28.34 -13.19
C THR A 264 36.87 28.44 -14.51
N PRO A 265 36.91 29.60 -15.16
CA PRO A 265 37.76 29.78 -16.34
C PRO A 265 39.21 29.46 -15.99
N PRO A 266 39.98 28.86 -16.91
CA PRO A 266 41.41 28.64 -16.68
C PRO A 266 42.09 29.98 -16.44
N THR A 267 42.88 30.07 -15.36
CA THR A 267 43.71 31.24 -15.10
C THR A 267 44.70 31.40 -16.27
N PRO A 268 44.82 32.59 -16.91
CA PRO A 268 45.82 32.77 -17.93
C PRO A 268 47.19 32.49 -17.34
N ASP A 269 47.99 31.70 -18.04
CA ASP A 269 49.38 31.43 -17.68
C ASP A 269 50.19 32.76 -17.80
N PRO A 270 51.04 33.09 -16.83
CA PRO A 270 51.74 34.37 -16.76
C PRO A 270 52.77 34.59 -17.89
#